data_1819105e29f677064b0a33560144f326
#
_entry.id   1819105e29f677064b0a33560144f326
#
_cell.length_a   1.000
_cell.length_b   1.000
_cell.length_c   1.000
_cell.angle_alpha   90.00
_cell.angle_beta   90.00
_cell.angle_gamma   90.00
#
_symmetry.space_group_name_H-M   'P 1'
#
loop_
_entity.id
_entity.type
_entity.pdbx_description
1 polymer ?
#
loop_
_entity_poly.entity_id
_entity_poly.type
_entity_poly.pdbx_seq_one_letter_code
_entity_poly.pdbx_strand_id
1 'polypeptide(L)'
;MSYIGLRVAEPRTETEQSRFSFWSEMSPELDYYYIAGSDMDEVISGYRTLTGKAQVMPKWALGFWQSRERYASQEEILGTLAEMREKGIPVDNIVQDWRYWEDDQWGSHEFDRSRYPDPKEMLDSLHAMGGRFMISVWPKFYANTEHFKELDEHGWIYRRAIT
;
A
#
# COMPACT_ATOMS: atom_id res chain seq x y z
N MET A 1 -11.17 -2.48 15.90
CA MET A 1 -10.30 -1.43 15.37
C MET A 1 -9.57 -0.83 16.56
N SER A 2 -8.27 -1.02 16.66
CA SER A 2 -7.48 -0.44 17.75
C SER A 2 -7.00 0.94 17.29
N TYR A 3 -7.42 1.98 17.94
CA TYR A 3 -6.86 3.31 17.73
C TYR A 3 -5.70 3.51 18.70
N ILE A 4 -4.50 3.74 18.17
CA ILE A 4 -3.38 4.23 18.94
C ILE A 4 -3.33 5.74 18.68
N GLY A 5 -3.48 6.54 19.72
CA GLY A 5 -3.40 7.99 19.65
C GLY A 5 -2.14 8.51 20.33
N LEU A 6 -1.50 9.48 19.70
CA LEU A 6 -0.46 10.30 20.32
C LEU A 6 -1.06 11.67 20.59
N ARG A 7 -1.04 12.11 21.84
CA ARG A 7 -1.35 13.48 22.22
C ARG A 7 -0.09 14.19 22.68
N VAL A 8 0.17 15.32 22.06
CA VAL A 8 1.16 16.30 22.55
C VAL A 8 0.37 17.43 23.19
N ALA A 9 0.59 17.66 24.45
CA ALA A 9 0.03 18.82 25.14
C ALA A 9 1.10 19.92 25.18
N GLU A 10 0.80 21.07 24.59
CA GLU A 10 1.66 22.24 24.68
C GLU A 10 1.59 22.85 26.09
N PRO A 11 2.71 23.33 26.61
CA PRO A 11 2.72 24.00 27.92
C PRO A 11 1.85 25.25 27.86
N ARG A 12 1.01 25.43 28.87
CA ARG A 12 0.15 26.61 29.02
C ARG A 12 0.85 27.77 29.71
N THR A 13 1.97 27.49 30.38
CA THR A 13 2.81 28.46 31.09
C THR A 13 4.28 28.11 30.89
N GLU A 14 5.20 29.06 31.10
CA GLU A 14 6.65 28.83 31.00
C GLU A 14 7.17 27.77 32.01
N THR A 15 6.40 27.46 33.03
CA THR A 15 6.77 26.47 34.07
C THR A 15 6.19 25.08 33.80
N GLU A 16 5.27 24.94 32.86
CA GLU A 16 4.72 23.66 32.48
C GLU A 16 5.62 22.95 31.44
N GLN A 17 5.89 21.68 31.69
CA GLN A 17 6.63 20.87 30.73
C GLN A 17 5.67 20.29 29.67
N SER A 18 6.12 20.23 28.42
CA SER A 18 5.41 19.52 27.37
C SER A 18 5.22 18.06 27.76
N ARG A 19 4.01 17.57 27.60
CA ARG A 19 3.66 16.18 27.91
C ARG A 19 3.16 15.50 26.63
N PHE A 20 3.55 14.25 26.46
CA PHE A 20 2.93 13.40 25.47
C PHE A 20 2.36 12.16 26.16
N SER A 21 1.33 11.61 25.58
CA SER A 21 0.70 10.38 26.06
C SER A 21 0.37 9.44 24.92
N PHE A 22 0.55 8.16 25.17
CA PHE A 22 0.04 7.10 24.31
C PHE A 22 -1.27 6.58 24.89
N TRP A 23 -2.24 6.30 24.04
CA TRP A 23 -3.47 5.67 24.47
C TRP A 23 -3.99 4.70 23.41
N SER A 24 -4.70 3.69 23.84
CA SER A 24 -5.41 2.75 22.99
C SER A 24 -6.76 2.43 23.61
N GLU A 25 -7.81 2.35 22.78
CA GLU A 25 -9.14 1.98 23.27
C GLU A 25 -9.23 0.49 23.61
N MET A 26 -8.49 -0.35 22.91
CA MET A 26 -8.44 -1.79 23.14
C MET A 26 -7.05 -2.33 22.79
N SER A 27 -6.31 -2.73 23.80
CA SER A 27 -5.07 -3.47 23.63
C SER A 27 -4.82 -4.30 24.90
N PRO A 28 -4.45 -5.59 24.78
CA PRO A 28 -4.05 -6.40 25.93
C PRO A 28 -2.72 -5.95 26.51
N GLU A 29 -1.86 -5.36 25.68
CA GLU A 29 -0.54 -4.88 26.05
C GLU A 29 -0.08 -3.75 25.14
N LEU A 30 0.91 -2.99 25.57
CA LEU A 30 1.58 -1.96 24.79
C LEU A 30 3.08 -2.25 24.81
N ASP A 31 3.64 -2.52 23.65
CA ASP A 31 5.08 -2.73 23.44
C ASP A 31 5.63 -1.63 22.51
N TYR A 32 6.65 -0.93 22.97
CA TYR A 32 7.27 0.14 22.21
C TYR A 32 8.74 0.33 22.57
N TYR A 33 9.50 0.89 21.64
CA TYR A 33 10.88 1.26 21.82
C TYR A 33 11.02 2.78 21.80
N TYR A 34 11.74 3.31 22.78
CA TYR A 34 12.19 4.69 22.78
C TYR A 34 13.68 4.75 22.47
N ILE A 35 14.04 5.43 21.40
CA ILE A 35 15.43 5.56 20.95
C ILE A 35 15.89 6.97 21.23
N ALA A 36 16.80 7.11 22.20
CA ALA A 36 17.43 8.38 22.54
C ALA A 36 18.71 8.55 21.70
N GLY A 37 18.99 9.78 21.32
CA GLY A 37 20.23 10.19 20.66
C GLY A 37 20.49 11.67 20.92
N SER A 38 21.74 12.09 20.84
CA SER A 38 22.14 13.50 20.97
C SER A 38 21.83 14.28 19.67
N ASP A 39 21.70 13.56 18.56
CA ASP A 39 21.34 14.11 17.27
C ASP A 39 20.49 13.10 16.45
N MET A 40 20.05 13.51 15.26
CA MET A 40 19.22 12.69 14.40
C MET A 40 19.95 11.44 13.87
N ASP A 41 21.25 11.53 13.63
CA ASP A 41 22.04 10.41 13.12
C ASP A 41 22.15 9.28 14.15
N GLU A 42 22.30 9.62 15.42
CA GLU A 42 22.27 8.64 16.52
C GLU A 42 20.89 7.98 16.65
N VAL A 43 19.80 8.75 16.57
CA VAL A 43 18.45 8.20 16.61
C VAL A 43 18.21 7.24 15.42
N ILE A 44 18.59 7.64 14.21
CA ILE A 44 18.48 6.79 13.01
C ILE A 44 19.35 5.54 13.13
N SER A 45 20.56 5.68 13.67
CA SER A 45 21.46 4.55 13.90
C SER A 45 20.87 3.55 14.90
N GLY A 46 20.31 4.03 16.01
CA GLY A 46 19.60 3.22 16.97
C GLY A 46 18.38 2.51 16.38
N TYR A 47 17.57 3.22 15.59
CA TYR A 47 16.46 2.63 14.87
C TYR A 47 16.91 1.49 13.93
N ARG A 48 17.98 1.72 13.17
CA ARG A 48 18.53 0.70 12.27
C ARG A 48 19.14 -0.50 12.99
N THR A 49 19.55 -0.35 14.23
CA THR A 49 19.99 -1.48 15.08
C THR A 49 18.83 -2.43 15.36
N LEU A 50 17.62 -1.89 15.56
CA LEU A 50 16.41 -2.68 15.81
C LEU A 50 15.80 -3.23 14.53
N THR A 51 15.75 -2.44 13.47
CA THR A 51 15.00 -2.77 12.22
C THR A 51 15.89 -3.34 11.11
N GLY A 52 17.20 -3.30 11.28
CA GLY A 52 18.16 -3.65 10.24
C GLY A 52 18.49 -2.49 9.31
N LYS A 53 19.42 -2.73 8.39
CA LYS A 53 19.86 -1.72 7.42
C LYS A 53 18.79 -1.49 6.36
N ALA A 54 18.55 -0.22 6.02
CA ALA A 54 17.73 0.13 4.86
C ALA A 54 18.35 -0.45 3.58
N GLN A 55 17.51 -1.05 2.76
CA GLN A 55 17.94 -1.51 1.43
C GLN A 55 17.96 -0.35 0.45
N VAL A 56 18.90 -0.41 -0.48
CA VAL A 56 18.96 0.57 -1.58
C VAL A 56 17.80 0.28 -2.52
N MET A 57 16.94 1.28 -2.72
CA MET A 57 15.83 1.17 -3.65
C MET A 57 16.35 1.08 -5.10
N PRO A 58 15.75 0.23 -5.94
CA PRO A 58 16.09 0.19 -7.35
C PRO A 58 15.72 1.52 -8.04
N LYS A 59 16.48 1.92 -9.05
CA LYS A 59 16.32 3.21 -9.73
C LYS A 59 14.89 3.43 -10.26
N TRP A 60 14.26 2.39 -10.81
CA TRP A 60 12.89 2.47 -11.33
C TRP A 60 11.85 2.80 -10.25
N ALA A 61 12.08 2.41 -8.99
CA ALA A 61 11.17 2.72 -7.90
C ALA A 61 11.14 4.22 -7.54
N LEU A 62 12.22 4.93 -7.87
CA LEU A 62 12.37 6.39 -7.71
C LEU A 62 11.94 7.16 -8.96
N GLY A 63 11.52 6.48 -10.00
CA GLY A 63 11.10 7.07 -11.26
C GLY A 63 9.64 7.52 -11.28
N PHE A 64 9.11 7.77 -12.47
CA PHE A 64 7.73 8.25 -12.63
C PHE A 64 6.73 7.08 -12.61
N TRP A 65 5.72 7.21 -11.75
CA TRP A 65 4.62 6.29 -11.58
C TRP A 65 3.36 6.88 -12.20
N GLN A 66 2.97 6.35 -13.35
CA GLN A 66 1.72 6.75 -14.00
C GLN A 66 0.56 5.99 -13.37
N SER A 67 -0.27 6.72 -12.65
CA SER A 67 -1.48 6.20 -12.02
C SER A 67 -2.70 7.02 -12.44
N ARG A 68 -3.84 6.39 -12.44
CA ARG A 68 -5.16 7.02 -12.54
C ARG A 68 -6.15 6.16 -11.76
N GLU A 69 -7.36 6.67 -11.54
CA GLU A 69 -8.40 5.95 -10.78
C GLU A 69 -8.55 4.50 -11.22
N ARG A 70 -8.58 4.27 -12.55
CA ARG A 70 -8.49 2.93 -13.15
C ARG A 70 -8.27 3.02 -14.65
N TYR A 71 -7.69 1.98 -15.19
CA TYR A 71 -7.70 1.68 -16.63
C TYR A 71 -8.85 0.71 -16.91
N ALA A 72 -9.58 0.92 -17.98
CA ALA A 72 -10.75 0.12 -18.30
C ALA A 72 -10.40 -1.29 -18.82
N SER A 73 -9.23 -1.45 -19.45
CA SER A 73 -8.84 -2.69 -20.11
C SER A 73 -7.32 -2.87 -20.19
N GLN A 74 -6.90 -4.09 -20.52
CA GLN A 74 -5.53 -4.43 -20.88
C GLN A 74 -5.00 -3.55 -22.03
N GLU A 75 -5.81 -3.34 -23.06
CA GLU A 75 -5.45 -2.50 -24.20
C GLU A 75 -5.16 -1.04 -23.77
N GLU A 76 -5.98 -0.48 -22.89
CA GLU A 76 -5.77 0.88 -22.39
C GLU A 76 -4.47 1.00 -21.59
N ILE A 77 -4.13 0.00 -20.76
CA ILE A 77 -2.88 -0.03 -20.01
C ILE A 77 -1.69 -0.02 -20.97
N LEU A 78 -1.67 -0.96 -21.93
CA LEU A 78 -0.59 -1.10 -22.91
C LEU A 78 -0.48 0.14 -23.79
N GLY A 79 -1.62 0.66 -24.28
CA GLY A 79 -1.69 1.86 -25.10
C GLY A 79 -1.16 3.09 -24.38
N THR A 80 -1.47 3.25 -23.09
CA THR A 80 -0.98 4.38 -22.28
C THR A 80 0.55 4.37 -22.21
N LEU A 81 1.18 3.23 -21.91
CA LEU A 81 2.64 3.17 -21.85
C LEU A 81 3.27 3.37 -23.23
N ALA A 82 2.70 2.76 -24.27
CA ALA A 82 3.18 2.90 -25.63
C ALA A 82 3.15 4.37 -26.10
N GLU A 83 2.04 5.07 -25.87
CA GLU A 83 1.90 6.49 -26.20
C GLU A 83 2.93 7.36 -25.47
N MET A 84 3.17 7.08 -24.20
CA MET A 84 4.19 7.81 -23.44
C MET A 84 5.60 7.56 -23.99
N ARG A 85 5.92 6.31 -24.39
CA ARG A 85 7.20 5.99 -25.06
C ARG A 85 7.35 6.71 -26.39
N GLU A 86 6.31 6.75 -27.21
CA GLU A 86 6.30 7.47 -28.48
C GLU A 86 6.54 8.97 -28.30
N LYS A 87 5.95 9.57 -27.26
CA LYS A 87 6.12 10.99 -26.93
C LYS A 87 7.44 11.27 -26.19
N GLY A 88 8.28 10.29 -25.95
CA GLY A 88 9.53 10.44 -25.22
C GLY A 88 9.35 10.79 -23.72
N ILE A 89 8.20 10.50 -23.15
CA ILE A 89 7.94 10.73 -21.74
C ILE A 89 8.51 9.56 -20.93
N PRO A 90 9.45 9.81 -20.00
CA PRO A 90 9.99 8.75 -19.17
C PRO A 90 8.96 8.30 -18.13
N VAL A 91 8.58 7.02 -18.20
CA VAL A 91 7.69 6.37 -17.25
C VAL A 91 8.32 5.05 -16.83
N ASP A 92 8.41 4.80 -15.55
CA ASP A 92 8.96 3.56 -15.02
C ASP A 92 7.88 2.58 -14.61
N ASN A 93 6.74 3.09 -14.14
CA ASN A 93 5.70 2.27 -13.56
C ASN A 93 4.30 2.69 -14.04
N ILE A 94 3.45 1.71 -14.29
CA ILE A 94 2.00 1.88 -14.47
C ILE A 94 1.28 1.29 -13.26
N VAL A 95 0.34 2.03 -12.72
CA VAL A 95 -0.47 1.58 -11.59
C VAL A 95 -1.90 1.37 -12.05
N GLN A 96 -2.37 0.14 -11.98
CA GLN A 96 -3.79 -0.19 -12.06
C GLN A 96 -4.37 -0.08 -10.66
N ASP A 97 -5.16 0.94 -10.44
CA ASP A 97 -5.80 1.16 -9.15
C ASP A 97 -6.94 0.14 -8.93
N TRP A 98 -8.12 0.56 -8.59
CA TRP A 98 -9.19 -0.35 -8.24
C TRP A 98 -9.98 -0.88 -9.45
N ARG A 99 -10.89 -1.87 -9.18
CA ARG A 99 -11.86 -2.41 -10.13
C ARG A 99 -11.25 -3.05 -11.39
N TYR A 100 -10.14 -3.76 -11.22
CA TYR A 100 -9.63 -4.67 -12.26
C TYR A 100 -10.30 -6.06 -12.20
N TRP A 101 -11.03 -6.35 -11.13
CA TRP A 101 -11.83 -7.55 -10.89
C TRP A 101 -13.23 -7.45 -11.52
N GLU A 102 -13.94 -8.58 -11.61
CA GLU A 102 -15.34 -8.64 -12.04
C GLU A 102 -16.27 -7.89 -11.06
N ASP A 103 -17.43 -7.47 -11.53
CA ASP A 103 -18.42 -6.83 -10.68
C ASP A 103 -18.78 -7.76 -9.50
N ASP A 104 -19.00 -7.16 -8.34
CA ASP A 104 -19.26 -7.86 -7.06
C ASP A 104 -18.16 -8.82 -6.58
N GLN A 105 -16.92 -8.72 -7.11
CA GLN A 105 -15.77 -9.53 -6.72
C GLN A 105 -14.67 -8.72 -6.01
N TRP A 106 -15.05 -7.71 -5.23
CA TRP A 106 -14.07 -6.93 -4.47
C TRP A 106 -13.29 -7.80 -3.50
N GLY A 107 -11.98 -7.80 -3.62
CA GLY A 107 -11.08 -8.62 -2.81
C GLY A 107 -10.76 -10.00 -3.40
N SER A 108 -11.25 -10.32 -4.60
CA SER A 108 -10.81 -11.53 -5.29
C SER A 108 -9.35 -11.48 -5.73
N HIS A 109 -8.84 -10.27 -5.99
CA HIS A 109 -7.53 -9.99 -6.58
C HIS A 109 -7.29 -10.67 -7.93
N GLU A 110 -8.38 -11.07 -8.59
CA GLU A 110 -8.38 -11.68 -9.92
C GLU A 110 -8.73 -10.64 -10.98
N PHE A 111 -8.09 -10.71 -12.13
CA PHE A 111 -8.44 -9.86 -13.27
C PHE A 111 -9.72 -10.33 -13.94
N ASP A 112 -10.63 -9.40 -14.22
CA ASP A 112 -11.78 -9.63 -15.09
C ASP A 112 -11.30 -9.97 -16.50
N ARG A 113 -11.48 -11.21 -16.92
CA ARG A 113 -10.97 -11.74 -18.17
C ARG A 113 -11.63 -11.14 -19.41
N SER A 114 -12.79 -10.50 -19.26
CA SER A 114 -13.43 -9.78 -20.38
C SER A 114 -12.70 -8.48 -20.73
N ARG A 115 -12.08 -7.85 -19.74
CA ARG A 115 -11.33 -6.59 -19.87
C ARG A 115 -9.82 -6.79 -19.91
N TYR A 116 -9.34 -7.84 -19.27
CA TYR A 116 -7.94 -8.24 -19.19
C TYR A 116 -7.80 -9.71 -19.59
N PRO A 117 -7.94 -10.03 -20.91
CA PRO A 117 -8.02 -11.40 -21.38
C PRO A 117 -6.76 -12.23 -21.10
N ASP A 118 -5.59 -11.61 -21.17
CA ASP A 118 -4.31 -12.25 -20.86
C ASP A 118 -3.41 -11.33 -20.01
N PRO A 119 -3.59 -11.33 -18.67
CA PRO A 119 -2.74 -10.53 -17.78
C PRO A 119 -1.26 -10.89 -17.85
N LYS A 120 -0.93 -12.14 -18.19
CA LYS A 120 0.47 -12.54 -18.33
C LYS A 120 1.11 -11.88 -19.55
N GLU A 121 0.45 -11.97 -20.68
CA GLU A 121 0.91 -11.31 -21.93
C GLU A 121 0.98 -9.79 -21.75
N MET A 122 -0.01 -9.20 -21.07
CA MET A 122 0.00 -7.78 -20.71
C MET A 122 1.25 -7.40 -19.92
N LEU A 123 1.60 -8.17 -18.88
CA LEU A 123 2.79 -7.92 -18.07
C LEU A 123 4.08 -8.11 -18.86
N ASP A 124 4.17 -9.15 -19.69
CA ASP A 124 5.32 -9.41 -20.55
C ASP A 124 5.53 -8.25 -21.53
N SER A 125 4.45 -7.74 -22.13
CA SER A 125 4.47 -6.57 -23.01
C SER A 125 4.88 -5.28 -22.31
N LEU A 126 4.37 -5.02 -21.11
CA LEU A 126 4.79 -3.87 -20.30
C LEU A 126 6.28 -3.94 -19.96
N HIS A 127 6.76 -5.12 -19.56
CA HIS A 127 8.18 -5.33 -19.27
C HIS A 127 9.06 -5.15 -20.52
N ALA A 128 8.61 -5.62 -21.67
CA ALA A 128 9.31 -5.43 -22.95
C ALA A 128 9.44 -3.94 -23.32
N MET A 129 8.47 -3.10 -22.95
CA MET A 129 8.54 -1.64 -23.08
C MET A 129 9.34 -0.95 -21.97
N GLY A 130 9.96 -1.72 -21.06
CA GLY A 130 10.71 -1.20 -19.92
C GLY A 130 9.85 -0.61 -18.80
N GLY A 131 8.56 -0.95 -18.75
CA GLY A 131 7.65 -0.55 -17.69
C GLY A 131 7.57 -1.59 -16.57
N ARG A 132 7.14 -1.16 -15.39
CA ARG A 132 6.76 -2.01 -14.26
C ARG A 132 5.27 -1.83 -14.01
N PHE A 133 4.68 -2.79 -13.34
CA PHE A 133 3.24 -2.77 -13.08
C PHE A 133 2.94 -3.00 -11.60
N MET A 134 1.98 -2.25 -11.08
CA MET A 134 1.47 -2.42 -9.72
C MET A 134 -0.05 -2.41 -9.75
N ILE A 135 -0.65 -3.28 -8.95
CA ILE A 135 -2.09 -3.25 -8.65
C ILE A 135 -2.33 -2.65 -7.27
N SER A 136 -3.48 -2.01 -7.08
CA SER A 136 -3.97 -1.59 -5.78
C SER A 136 -4.66 -2.76 -5.08
N VAL A 137 -4.28 -3.01 -3.84
CA VAL A 137 -4.85 -4.09 -3.02
C VAL A 137 -5.48 -3.48 -1.77
N TRP A 138 -6.78 -3.67 -1.62
CA TRP A 138 -7.53 -3.19 -0.48
C TRP A 138 -7.89 -4.34 0.46
N PRO A 139 -7.77 -4.19 1.77
CA PRO A 139 -8.16 -5.21 2.74
C PRO A 139 -9.69 -5.24 2.94
N LYS A 140 -10.43 -5.29 1.84
CA LYS A 140 -11.88 -5.39 1.77
C LYS A 140 -12.23 -6.58 0.91
N PHE A 141 -13.06 -7.48 1.43
CA PHE A 141 -13.41 -8.73 0.78
C PHE A 141 -14.92 -8.90 0.77
N TYR A 142 -15.51 -9.11 -0.41
CA TYR A 142 -16.93 -9.48 -0.51
C TYR A 142 -17.11 -10.94 -0.15
N ALA A 143 -18.25 -11.26 0.49
CA ALA A 143 -18.53 -12.58 1.06
C ALA A 143 -18.54 -13.72 0.05
N ASN A 144 -18.71 -13.43 -1.22
CA ASN A 144 -18.69 -14.39 -2.32
C ASN A 144 -17.28 -14.70 -2.85
N THR A 145 -16.24 -13.96 -2.40
CA THR A 145 -14.85 -14.20 -2.83
C THR A 145 -14.23 -15.37 -2.06
N GLU A 146 -13.30 -16.09 -2.72
CA GLU A 146 -12.56 -17.20 -2.08
C GLU A 146 -11.73 -16.70 -0.89
N HIS A 147 -11.08 -15.56 -1.02
CA HIS A 147 -10.31 -14.97 0.08
C HIS A 147 -11.18 -14.66 1.31
N PHE A 148 -12.43 -14.18 1.12
CA PHE A 148 -13.33 -14.00 2.24
C PHE A 148 -13.63 -15.32 2.94
N LYS A 149 -13.95 -16.37 2.19
CA LYS A 149 -14.29 -17.69 2.73
C LYS A 149 -13.13 -18.27 3.53
N GLU A 150 -11.91 -18.21 2.97
CA GLU A 150 -10.69 -18.64 3.65
C GLU A 150 -10.45 -17.86 4.95
N LEU A 151 -10.53 -16.52 4.90
CA LEU A 151 -10.33 -15.66 6.07
C LEU A 151 -11.40 -15.88 7.14
N ASP A 152 -12.65 -16.12 6.74
CA ASP A 152 -13.75 -16.39 7.68
C ASP A 152 -13.61 -17.76 8.34
N GLU A 153 -13.20 -18.79 7.59
CA GLU A 153 -12.94 -20.13 8.12
C GLU A 153 -11.86 -20.11 9.21
N HIS A 154 -10.83 -19.29 9.03
CA HIS A 154 -9.76 -19.11 10.01
C HIS A 154 -10.09 -18.11 11.14
N GLY A 155 -11.25 -17.47 11.10
CA GLY A 155 -11.66 -16.46 12.08
C GLY A 155 -10.89 -15.14 11.99
N TRP A 156 -10.29 -14.82 10.85
CA TRP A 156 -9.51 -13.61 10.62
C TRP A 156 -10.32 -12.42 10.11
N ILE A 157 -11.62 -12.59 9.92
CA ILE A 157 -12.53 -11.51 9.53
C ILE A 157 -13.03 -10.74 10.75
N TYR A 158 -13.06 -9.43 10.67
CA TYR A 158 -13.70 -8.57 11.66
C TYR A 158 -15.23 -8.67 11.53
N ARG A 159 -15.86 -9.54 12.31
CA ARG A 159 -17.30 -9.85 12.20
C ARG A 159 -18.22 -8.65 12.43
N ARG A 160 -17.78 -7.63 13.17
CA ARG A 160 -18.53 -6.38 13.35
C ARG A 160 -18.61 -5.48 12.11
N ALA A 161 -17.77 -5.75 11.10
CA ALA A 161 -17.74 -5.03 9.85
C ALA A 161 -18.41 -5.79 8.69
N ILE A 162 -19.04 -6.92 8.98
CA ILE A 162 -19.85 -7.67 8.01
C ILE A 162 -21.26 -7.07 8.06
N THR A 163 -21.67 -6.39 7.00
CA THR A 163 -23.03 -5.84 6.80
C THR A 163 -23.77 -6.66 5.79
#